data_7a30952d630afc50d4598c466128e5c5
#
_entry.id   7a30952d630afc50d4598c466128e5c5
#
_cell.length_a   1.000
_cell.length_b   1.000
_cell.length_c   1.000
_cell.angle_alpha   90.00
_cell.angle_beta   90.00
_cell.angle_gamma   90.00
#
_symmetry.space_group_name_H-M   'P 1'
#
loop_
_entity.id
_entity.type
_entity.pdbx_description
1 polymer ?
#
loop_
_entity_poly.entity_id
_entity_poly.type
_entity_poly.pdbx_seq_one_letter_code
_entity_poly.pdbx_strand_id
1 'polypeptide(L)'
;MKTSKHFFSLEGIDGSGKTTQIDMLIDALTKEGYSVVKLREPGGAKISERVREILLDTNFKGIMSDKTELLLYNAARAQVIAEIIQPALDAGKIVIADRFAWSTFAYQGYARGLGADLVQRLTEITCDGCFPELTVVLDIDVQRGRARTAKRGEAPDRLESEKAEFFERV
;
A
#
# COMPACT_ATOMS: atom_id res chain seq x y z
N MET A 1 11.82 -11.30 8.18
CA MET A 1 11.18 -10.12 8.79
C MET A 1 10.39 -10.56 10.01
N LYS A 2 10.43 -9.80 11.12
CA LYS A 2 9.60 -10.08 12.30
C LYS A 2 8.20 -9.55 12.03
N THR A 3 7.15 -10.32 12.34
CA THR A 3 5.75 -9.94 12.10
C THR A 3 5.10 -9.43 13.39
N SER A 4 4.16 -8.49 13.26
CA SER A 4 3.35 -7.95 14.35
C SER A 4 2.01 -8.67 14.39
N LYS A 5 1.64 -9.21 15.57
CA LYS A 5 0.34 -9.86 15.75
C LYS A 5 -0.80 -8.86 15.52
N HIS A 6 -1.92 -9.35 14.96
CA HIS A 6 -3.12 -8.55 14.67
C HIS A 6 -2.92 -7.45 13.61
N PHE A 7 -1.83 -7.50 12.85
CA PHE A 7 -1.62 -6.64 11.70
C PHE A 7 -1.75 -7.45 10.40
N PHE A 8 -2.64 -7.04 9.52
CA PHE A 8 -2.94 -7.71 8.26
C PHE A 8 -2.86 -6.71 7.10
N SER A 9 -2.46 -7.17 5.92
CA SER A 9 -2.49 -6.36 4.70
C SER A 9 -3.17 -7.10 3.55
N LEU A 10 -3.85 -6.35 2.69
CA LEU A 10 -4.35 -6.84 1.41
C LEU A 10 -3.58 -6.17 0.28
N GLU A 11 -3.11 -6.98 -0.65
CA GLU A 11 -2.33 -6.57 -1.81
C GLU A 11 -3.03 -6.94 -3.12
N GLY A 12 -2.58 -6.37 -4.21
CA GLY A 12 -3.11 -6.59 -5.56
C GLY A 12 -3.19 -5.29 -6.33
N ILE A 13 -3.28 -5.35 -7.66
CA ILE A 13 -3.40 -4.18 -8.52
C ILE A 13 -4.73 -3.44 -8.29
N ASP A 14 -4.85 -2.22 -8.84
CA ASP A 14 -6.10 -1.46 -8.76
C ASP A 14 -7.21 -2.18 -9.52
N GLY A 15 -8.43 -2.12 -8.96
CA GLY A 15 -9.56 -2.90 -9.47
C GLY A 15 -9.62 -4.36 -9.02
N SER A 16 -8.65 -4.88 -8.22
CA SER A 16 -8.68 -6.26 -7.72
C SER A 16 -9.77 -6.52 -6.68
N GLY A 17 -10.33 -5.48 -6.06
CA GLY A 17 -11.41 -5.60 -5.08
C GLY A 17 -10.96 -5.49 -3.63
N LYS A 18 -9.71 -5.11 -3.36
CA LYS A 18 -9.14 -4.96 -2.01
C LYS A 18 -10.07 -4.19 -1.07
N THR A 19 -10.43 -2.97 -1.43
CA THR A 19 -11.24 -2.10 -0.57
C THR A 19 -12.57 -2.75 -0.20
N THR A 20 -13.25 -3.39 -1.15
CA THR A 20 -14.51 -4.11 -0.89
C THR A 20 -14.31 -5.26 0.10
N GLN A 21 -13.26 -6.05 -0.07
CA GLN A 21 -12.96 -7.17 0.83
C GLN A 21 -12.55 -6.70 2.22
N ILE A 22 -11.79 -5.61 2.31
CA ILE A 22 -11.43 -4.97 3.58
C ILE A 22 -12.67 -4.51 4.32
N ASP A 23 -13.60 -3.83 3.64
CA ASP A 23 -14.82 -3.31 4.27
C ASP A 23 -15.69 -4.46 4.80
N MET A 24 -15.88 -5.51 4.02
CA MET A 24 -16.60 -6.72 4.46
C MET A 24 -15.93 -7.40 5.66
N LEU A 25 -14.60 -7.48 5.67
CA LEU A 25 -13.83 -8.07 6.77
C LEU A 25 -13.96 -7.23 8.05
N ILE A 26 -13.86 -5.90 7.93
CA ILE A 26 -14.03 -4.97 9.05
C ILE A 26 -15.43 -5.10 9.64
N ASP A 27 -16.47 -5.15 8.80
CA ASP A 27 -17.85 -5.32 9.25
C ASP A 27 -18.03 -6.64 10.02
N ALA A 28 -17.46 -7.73 9.53
CA ALA A 28 -17.51 -9.03 10.19
C ALA A 28 -16.79 -9.00 11.55
N LEU A 29 -15.57 -8.49 11.60
CA LEU A 29 -14.80 -8.39 12.85
C LEU A 29 -15.46 -7.48 13.87
N THR A 30 -16.03 -6.36 13.43
CA THR A 30 -16.71 -5.43 14.32
C THR A 30 -17.97 -6.05 14.93
N LYS A 31 -18.72 -6.86 14.17
CA LYS A 31 -19.88 -7.62 14.69
C LYS A 31 -19.47 -8.64 15.76
N GLU A 32 -18.28 -9.20 15.65
CA GLU A 32 -17.68 -10.10 16.66
C GLU A 32 -17.08 -9.35 17.86
N GLY A 33 -17.18 -8.02 17.89
CA GLY A 33 -16.72 -7.19 19.02
C GLY A 33 -15.26 -6.75 18.95
N TYR A 34 -14.55 -6.99 17.83
CA TYR A 34 -13.18 -6.53 17.69
C TYR A 34 -13.11 -5.04 17.34
N SER A 35 -12.09 -4.36 17.89
CA SER A 35 -11.76 -2.98 17.52
C SER A 35 -10.78 -3.00 16.36
N VAL A 36 -11.17 -2.42 15.22
CA VAL A 36 -10.40 -2.48 13.99
C VAL A 36 -9.99 -1.09 13.52
N VAL A 37 -8.73 -0.94 13.11
CA VAL A 37 -8.20 0.25 12.45
C VAL A 37 -7.96 -0.08 10.98
N LYS A 38 -8.67 0.63 10.09
CA LYS A 38 -8.45 0.59 8.64
C LYS A 38 -7.47 1.68 8.24
N LEU A 39 -6.52 1.33 7.42
CA LEU A 39 -5.65 2.32 6.76
C LEU A 39 -5.40 1.93 5.30
N ARG A 40 -4.91 2.88 4.51
CA ARG A 40 -4.40 2.64 3.15
C ARG A 40 -3.03 3.26 2.98
N GLU A 41 -2.19 2.62 2.20
CA GLU A 41 -0.88 3.16 1.82
C GLU A 41 -0.82 3.53 0.31
N PRO A 42 -0.10 4.61 -0.02
CA PRO A 42 0.46 5.61 0.89
C PRO A 42 -0.64 6.48 1.48
N GLY A 43 -0.48 6.93 2.74
CA GLY A 43 -1.44 7.80 3.42
C GLY A 43 -1.76 7.37 4.85
N GLY A 44 -2.88 7.84 5.38
CA GLY A 44 -3.38 7.54 6.73
C GLY A 44 -3.01 8.57 7.78
N ALA A 45 -1.76 9.01 7.87
CA ALA A 45 -1.29 10.08 8.76
C ALA A 45 -1.17 11.41 8.01
N LYS A 46 -1.19 12.53 8.71
CA LYS A 46 -1.17 13.87 8.06
C LYS A 46 0.04 14.06 7.14
N ILE A 47 1.23 13.69 7.58
CA ILE A 47 2.45 13.77 6.75
C ILE A 47 2.36 12.78 5.60
N SER A 48 1.91 11.55 5.85
CA SER A 48 1.75 10.52 4.83
C SER A 48 0.76 10.92 3.74
N GLU A 49 -0.32 11.65 4.07
CA GLU A 49 -1.25 12.20 3.07
C GLU A 49 -0.59 13.28 2.20
N ARG A 50 0.25 14.16 2.76
CA ARG A 50 1.01 15.13 1.96
C ARG A 50 2.02 14.45 1.02
N VAL A 51 2.66 13.40 1.50
CA VAL A 51 3.54 12.58 0.66
C VAL A 51 2.73 11.88 -0.44
N ARG A 52 1.54 11.38 -0.13
CA ARG A 52 0.63 10.79 -1.13
C ARG A 52 0.25 11.79 -2.21
N GLU A 53 -0.10 13.02 -1.85
CA GLU A 53 -0.41 14.09 -2.81
C GLU A 53 0.74 14.26 -3.82
N ILE A 54 2.00 14.29 -3.35
CA ILE A 54 3.18 14.39 -4.21
C ILE A 54 3.34 13.13 -5.07
N LEU A 55 3.20 11.93 -4.48
CA LEU A 55 3.38 10.67 -5.19
C LEU A 55 2.40 10.46 -6.33
N LEU A 56 1.15 10.92 -6.18
CA LEU A 56 0.06 10.69 -7.12
C LEU A 56 -0.15 11.85 -8.11
N ASP A 57 0.51 13.00 -7.90
CA ASP A 57 0.37 14.18 -8.76
C ASP A 57 0.91 13.89 -10.17
N THR A 58 0.01 13.99 -11.15
CA THR A 58 0.31 13.77 -12.57
C THR A 58 1.30 14.78 -13.15
N ASN A 59 1.45 15.96 -12.53
CA ASN A 59 2.44 16.97 -12.94
C ASN A 59 3.88 16.48 -12.75
N PHE A 60 4.11 15.50 -11.88
CA PHE A 60 5.42 14.90 -11.66
C PHE A 60 5.71 13.67 -12.54
N LYS A 61 4.81 13.34 -13.47
CA LYS A 61 5.04 12.24 -14.42
C LYS A 61 6.26 12.54 -15.31
N GLY A 62 7.22 11.62 -15.33
CA GLY A 62 8.49 11.78 -16.07
C GLY A 62 9.50 12.75 -15.41
N ILE A 63 9.14 13.38 -14.28
CA ILE A 63 10.02 14.26 -13.51
C ILE A 63 10.53 13.54 -12.26
N MET A 64 9.62 12.87 -11.53
CA MET A 64 9.99 12.15 -10.31
C MET A 64 10.88 10.96 -10.66
N SER A 65 12.08 10.91 -10.09
CA SER A 65 12.96 9.77 -10.25
C SER A 65 12.44 8.55 -9.48
N ASP A 66 12.74 7.33 -9.97
CA ASP A 66 12.32 6.08 -9.32
C ASP A 66 12.83 5.97 -7.88
N LYS A 67 14.04 6.47 -7.60
CA LYS A 67 14.59 6.51 -6.23
C LYS A 67 13.84 7.48 -5.33
N THR A 68 13.46 8.65 -5.84
CA THR A 68 12.63 9.62 -5.10
C THR A 68 11.27 9.01 -4.78
N GLU A 69 10.63 8.34 -5.75
CA GLU A 69 9.38 7.62 -5.56
C GLU A 69 9.52 6.59 -4.43
N LEU A 70 10.54 5.72 -4.48
CA LEU A 70 10.81 4.71 -3.47
C LEU A 70 11.00 5.32 -2.07
N LEU A 71 11.78 6.39 -1.95
CA LEU A 71 12.03 7.05 -0.67
C LEU A 71 10.77 7.70 -0.09
N LEU A 72 9.94 8.31 -0.93
CA LEU A 72 8.67 8.92 -0.51
C LEU A 72 7.69 7.86 0.01
N TYR A 73 7.55 6.70 -0.67
CA TYR A 73 6.74 5.59 -0.16
C TYR A 73 7.22 5.12 1.20
N ASN A 74 8.53 4.98 1.38
CA ASN A 74 9.11 4.57 2.66
C ASN A 74 8.94 5.64 3.75
N ALA A 75 9.08 6.92 3.42
CA ALA A 75 8.84 8.02 4.37
C ALA A 75 7.38 8.05 4.85
N ALA A 76 6.41 7.90 3.94
CA ALA A 76 5.00 7.83 4.29
C ALA A 76 4.70 6.63 5.19
N ARG A 77 5.31 5.47 4.92
CA ARG A 77 5.17 4.26 5.73
C ARG A 77 5.76 4.41 7.12
N ALA A 78 6.97 4.92 7.25
CA ALA A 78 7.58 5.18 8.57
C ALA A 78 6.67 6.04 9.44
N GLN A 79 6.09 7.09 8.87
CA GLN A 79 5.18 7.98 9.60
C GLN A 79 3.88 7.28 10.02
N VAL A 80 3.22 6.53 9.12
CA VAL A 80 1.95 5.87 9.46
C VAL A 80 2.16 4.74 10.47
N ILE A 81 3.30 4.07 10.45
CA ILE A 81 3.65 3.07 11.47
C ILE A 81 3.75 3.74 12.84
N ALA A 82 4.52 4.81 12.96
CA ALA A 82 4.75 5.50 14.22
C ALA A 82 3.48 6.16 14.79
N GLU A 83 2.64 6.74 13.92
CA GLU A 83 1.50 7.55 14.35
C GLU A 83 0.21 6.74 14.51
N ILE A 84 0.03 5.66 13.74
CA ILE A 84 -1.24 4.93 13.67
C ILE A 84 -1.07 3.44 13.96
N ILE A 85 -0.18 2.73 13.23
CA ILE A 85 -0.15 1.27 13.30
C ILE A 85 0.33 0.81 14.67
N GLN A 86 1.51 1.26 15.08
CA GLN A 86 2.08 0.81 16.36
C GLN A 86 1.20 1.19 17.55
N PRO A 87 0.68 2.41 17.70
CA PRO A 87 -0.25 2.74 18.78
C PRO A 87 -1.55 1.92 18.76
N ALA A 88 -2.06 1.57 17.59
CA ALA A 88 -3.25 0.72 17.48
C ALA A 88 -2.98 -0.71 17.96
N LEU A 89 -1.83 -1.28 17.56
CA LEU A 89 -1.41 -2.62 17.97
C LEU A 89 -1.13 -2.67 19.50
N ASP A 90 -0.48 -1.64 20.04
CA ASP A 90 -0.21 -1.52 21.47
C ASP A 90 -1.51 -1.40 22.28
N ALA A 91 -2.55 -0.83 21.70
CA ALA A 91 -3.90 -0.78 22.27
C ALA A 91 -4.71 -2.08 22.06
N GLY A 92 -4.11 -3.14 21.50
CA GLY A 92 -4.76 -4.43 21.27
C GLY A 92 -5.78 -4.43 20.14
N LYS A 93 -5.73 -3.43 19.23
CA LYS A 93 -6.63 -3.36 18.09
C LYS A 93 -6.11 -4.21 16.93
N ILE A 94 -7.02 -4.61 16.06
CA ILE A 94 -6.67 -5.20 14.77
C ILE A 94 -6.39 -4.07 13.77
N VAL A 95 -5.29 -4.20 13.02
CA VAL A 95 -4.95 -3.25 11.95
C VAL A 95 -5.09 -3.95 10.60
N ILE A 96 -5.81 -3.33 9.66
CA ILE A 96 -5.98 -3.84 8.29
C ILE A 96 -5.54 -2.74 7.32
N ALA A 97 -4.49 -3.03 6.55
CA ALA A 97 -3.93 -2.12 5.55
C ALA A 97 -4.37 -2.50 4.12
N ASP A 98 -4.91 -1.52 3.39
CA ASP A 98 -5.02 -1.58 1.93
C ASP A 98 -3.68 -1.18 1.34
N ARG A 99 -2.89 -2.16 0.96
CA ARG A 99 -1.47 -2.13 0.60
C ARG A 99 -0.53 -1.90 1.80
N PHE A 100 0.66 -2.44 1.68
CA PHE A 100 1.79 -2.24 2.59
C PHE A 100 3.11 -2.47 1.83
N ALA A 101 4.11 -2.98 2.51
CA ALA A 101 5.48 -3.13 2.00
C ALA A 101 5.58 -3.92 0.68
N TRP A 102 4.76 -4.95 0.48
CA TRP A 102 4.80 -5.76 -0.74
C TRP A 102 4.44 -4.99 -2.00
N SER A 103 3.55 -3.98 -1.91
CA SER A 103 3.35 -3.04 -3.02
C SER A 103 4.66 -2.35 -3.43
N THR A 104 5.53 -1.97 -2.48
CA THR A 104 6.83 -1.34 -2.81
C THR A 104 7.77 -2.31 -3.53
N PHE A 105 7.79 -3.59 -3.12
CA PHE A 105 8.56 -4.59 -3.86
C PHE A 105 8.06 -4.74 -5.30
N ALA A 106 6.74 -4.85 -5.49
CA ALA A 106 6.15 -5.01 -6.82
C ALA A 106 6.37 -3.77 -7.70
N TYR A 107 5.98 -2.59 -7.22
CA TYR A 107 6.00 -1.36 -8.01
C TYR A 107 7.41 -0.78 -8.18
N GLN A 108 8.16 -0.55 -7.09
CA GLN A 108 9.47 0.08 -7.16
C GLN A 108 10.58 -0.94 -7.39
N GLY A 109 10.50 -2.09 -6.74
CA GLY A 109 11.50 -3.15 -6.89
C GLY A 109 11.50 -3.76 -8.27
N TYR A 110 10.38 -4.32 -8.70
CA TYR A 110 10.28 -5.05 -9.97
C TYR A 110 9.86 -4.14 -11.13
N ALA A 111 8.77 -3.41 -11.02
CA ALA A 111 8.24 -2.66 -12.16
C ALA A 111 9.12 -1.47 -12.56
N ARG A 112 9.69 -0.72 -11.59
CA ARG A 112 10.70 0.33 -11.83
C ARG A 112 12.11 -0.23 -12.02
N GLY A 113 12.36 -1.48 -11.66
CA GLY A 113 13.67 -2.11 -11.84
C GLY A 113 14.74 -1.68 -10.83
N LEU A 114 14.37 -1.16 -9.66
CA LEU A 114 15.32 -0.75 -8.62
C LEU A 114 15.96 -1.94 -7.87
N GLY A 115 15.39 -3.12 -8.03
CA GLY A 115 15.84 -4.37 -7.42
C GLY A 115 15.31 -4.61 -6.02
N ALA A 116 15.07 -5.89 -5.71
CA ALA A 116 14.50 -6.30 -4.44
C ALA A 116 15.39 -5.98 -3.23
N ASP A 117 16.72 -6.10 -3.38
CA ASP A 117 17.69 -5.88 -2.29
C ASP A 117 17.67 -4.44 -1.76
N LEU A 118 17.55 -3.45 -2.65
CA LEU A 118 17.44 -2.04 -2.24
C LEU A 118 16.12 -1.80 -1.50
N VAL A 119 15.03 -2.30 -2.06
CA VAL A 119 13.70 -2.17 -1.45
C VAL A 119 13.67 -2.86 -0.10
N GLN A 120 14.22 -4.06 0.03
CA GLN A 120 14.27 -4.80 1.29
C GLN A 120 14.98 -4.00 2.38
N ARG A 121 16.19 -3.50 2.12
CA ARG A 121 16.99 -2.72 3.09
C ARG A 121 16.23 -1.48 3.56
N LEU A 122 15.62 -0.72 2.65
CA LEU A 122 14.83 0.46 3.02
C LEU A 122 13.58 0.08 3.80
N THR A 123 12.89 -0.97 3.40
CA THR A 123 11.69 -1.46 4.07
C THR A 123 12.00 -1.96 5.49
N GLU A 124 13.12 -2.66 5.68
CA GLU A 124 13.56 -3.09 7.02
C GLU A 124 13.84 -1.91 7.95
N ILE A 125 14.51 -0.86 7.44
CA ILE A 125 14.77 0.36 8.20
C ILE A 125 13.47 1.07 8.57
N THR A 126 12.54 1.22 7.61
CA THR A 126 11.32 2.01 7.80
C THR A 126 10.24 1.28 8.57
N CYS A 127 10.14 -0.04 8.44
CA CYS A 127 9.18 -0.84 9.18
C CYS A 127 9.64 -1.19 10.60
N ASP A 128 10.95 -1.23 10.85
CA ASP A 128 11.54 -1.52 12.18
C ASP A 128 10.86 -2.71 12.91
N GLY A 129 10.65 -3.80 12.16
CA GLY A 129 9.98 -4.99 12.69
C GLY A 129 8.45 -4.96 12.68
N CYS A 130 7.82 -3.85 12.30
CA CYS A 130 6.37 -3.75 12.15
C CYS A 130 5.94 -4.26 10.77
N PHE A 131 5.71 -5.58 10.66
CA PHE A 131 5.24 -6.22 9.43
C PHE A 131 3.91 -6.93 9.65
N PRO A 132 3.05 -7.04 8.63
CA PRO A 132 1.82 -7.82 8.72
C PRO A 132 2.10 -9.27 9.10
N GLU A 133 1.28 -9.82 10.01
CA GLU A 133 1.26 -11.23 10.35
C GLU A 133 0.84 -12.09 9.14
N LEU A 134 -0.12 -11.56 8.38
CA LEU A 134 -0.62 -12.17 7.15
C LEU A 134 -0.84 -11.09 6.09
N THR A 135 -0.40 -11.41 4.88
CA THR A 135 -0.70 -10.64 3.68
C THR A 135 -1.55 -11.50 2.73
N VAL A 136 -2.69 -10.96 2.32
CA VAL A 136 -3.58 -11.58 1.32
C VAL A 136 -3.40 -10.86 -0.01
N VAL A 137 -3.03 -11.61 -1.05
CA VAL A 137 -2.91 -11.08 -2.41
C VAL A 137 -4.18 -11.40 -3.19
N LEU A 138 -4.87 -10.37 -3.69
CA LEU A 138 -6.01 -10.51 -4.58
C LEU A 138 -5.51 -10.46 -6.02
N ASP A 139 -5.27 -11.64 -6.58
CA ASP A 139 -4.82 -11.80 -7.96
C ASP A 139 -5.96 -11.56 -8.95
N ILE A 140 -5.68 -10.74 -9.97
CA ILE A 140 -6.59 -10.44 -11.07
C ILE A 140 -5.78 -10.12 -12.32
N ASP A 141 -6.29 -10.55 -13.46
CA ASP A 141 -5.76 -10.15 -14.75
C ASP A 141 -5.69 -8.63 -14.93
N VAL A 142 -4.55 -8.13 -15.45
CA VAL A 142 -4.27 -6.69 -15.58
C VAL A 142 -5.36 -5.97 -16.39
N GLN A 143 -5.82 -6.58 -17.48
CA GLN A 143 -6.85 -5.96 -18.34
C GLN A 143 -8.19 -5.84 -17.58
N ARG A 144 -8.56 -6.86 -16.80
CA ARG A 144 -9.76 -6.83 -15.94
C ARG A 144 -9.65 -5.77 -14.85
N GLY A 145 -8.50 -5.66 -14.18
CA GLY A 145 -8.23 -4.63 -13.18
C GLY A 145 -8.41 -3.24 -13.77
N ARG A 146 -7.73 -2.95 -14.88
CA ARG A 146 -7.83 -1.67 -15.60
C ARG A 146 -9.25 -1.35 -16.08
N ALA A 147 -9.97 -2.34 -16.60
CA ALA A 147 -11.37 -2.15 -17.01
C ALA A 147 -12.29 -1.78 -15.84
N ARG A 148 -12.04 -2.32 -14.66
CA ARG A 148 -12.79 -1.96 -13.44
C ARG A 148 -12.43 -0.56 -12.94
N THR A 149 -11.16 -0.20 -12.96
CA THR A 149 -10.69 1.15 -12.57
C THR A 149 -11.26 2.22 -13.51
N ALA A 150 -11.20 1.99 -14.82
CA ALA A 150 -11.77 2.93 -15.81
C ALA A 150 -13.27 3.20 -15.62
N LYS A 151 -14.03 2.25 -15.08
CA LYS A 151 -15.47 2.43 -14.81
C LYS A 151 -15.77 3.36 -13.62
N ARG A 152 -14.76 3.72 -12.80
CA ARG A 152 -14.95 4.65 -11.68
C ARG A 152 -15.18 6.09 -12.15
N GLY A 153 -14.80 6.44 -13.38
CA GLY A 153 -14.97 7.78 -13.93
C GLY A 153 -14.01 8.83 -13.36
N GLU A 154 -13.06 8.43 -12.55
CA GLU A 154 -12.01 9.29 -12.02
C GLU A 154 -10.85 9.39 -12.99
N ALA A 155 -10.20 10.56 -13.05
CA ALA A 155 -8.96 10.72 -13.81
C ALA A 155 -7.85 9.84 -13.18
N PRO A 156 -7.07 9.11 -13.99
CA PRO A 156 -5.99 8.28 -13.48
C PRO A 156 -4.92 9.13 -12.81
N ASP A 157 -4.42 8.68 -11.68
CA ASP A 157 -3.27 9.29 -11.02
C ASP A 157 -1.96 9.01 -11.79
N ARG A 158 -0.84 9.51 -11.24
CA ARG A 158 0.48 9.38 -11.86
C ARG A 158 0.88 7.91 -12.10
N LEU A 159 0.60 7.02 -11.16
CA LEU A 159 0.92 5.58 -11.30
C LEU A 159 -0.10 4.86 -12.18
N GLU A 160 -1.39 5.11 -11.99
CA GLU A 160 -2.45 4.54 -12.83
C GLU A 160 -2.27 4.91 -14.32
N SER A 161 -1.62 6.05 -14.58
CA SER A 161 -1.30 6.52 -15.94
C SER A 161 -0.11 5.79 -16.60
N GLU A 162 0.54 4.83 -15.92
CA GLU A 162 1.61 4.02 -16.48
C GLU A 162 1.10 3.07 -17.58
N LYS A 163 2.01 2.63 -18.43
CA LYS A 163 1.70 1.70 -19.53
C LYS A 163 1.33 0.31 -19.01
N ALA A 164 0.64 -0.47 -19.84
CA ALA A 164 0.22 -1.84 -19.48
C ALA A 164 1.42 -2.71 -19.07
N GLU A 165 2.55 -2.60 -19.78
CA GLU A 165 3.77 -3.38 -19.51
C GLU A 165 4.36 -3.12 -18.12
N PHE A 166 4.08 -1.94 -17.54
CA PHE A 166 4.45 -1.66 -16.16
C PHE A 166 3.65 -2.53 -15.18
N PHE A 167 2.33 -2.60 -15.37
CA PHE A 167 1.45 -3.42 -14.51
C PHE A 167 1.63 -4.93 -14.72
N GLU A 168 2.13 -5.36 -15.87
CA GLU A 168 2.50 -6.76 -16.11
C GLU A 168 3.74 -7.19 -15.30
N ARG A 169 4.57 -6.20 -14.91
CA ARG A 169 5.72 -6.43 -14.03
C ARG A 169 5.38 -6.29 -12.55
N VAL A 170 4.28 -5.62 -12.22
CA VAL A 170 3.75 -5.53 -10.86
C VAL A 170 3.12 -6.86 -10.44
#